data_13af566767943458695bd0bf8b038369
#
_entry.id   13af566767943458695bd0bf8b038369
#
_cell.length_a   1.000
_cell.length_b   1.000
_cell.length_c   1.000
_cell.angle_alpha   90.00
_cell.angle_beta   90.00
_cell.angle_gamma   90.00
#
_symmetry.space_group_name_H-M   'P 1'
#
loop_
_entity.id
_entity.type
_entity.pdbx_description
1 polymer ?
#
loop_
_entity_poly.entity_id
_entity_poly.type
_entity_poly.pdbx_seq_one_letter_code
_entity_poly.pdbx_strand_id
1 'polypeptide(L)'
;MATLKIDGRTFTHPKIVMAGNTATGLWVRLAAWAVRYHPGEWSVPSDLVRQYGTTAQTRRMVAAGLATITGDTYRLDDELLDWARDDNRATIPAAQRRRIYDRDGNACLNCGTTDDLTLDHIHPWSLYGPDTDENLRTLCRSCNSSKGAKV
;
A
#
# COMPACT_ATOMS: atom_id res chain seq x y z
N MET A 1 -3.09 -10.57 9.65
CA MET A 1 -3.24 -11.33 8.40
C MET A 1 -2.69 -10.45 7.29
N ALA A 2 -1.67 -10.91 6.55
CA ALA A 2 -1.09 -10.10 5.49
C ALA A 2 -2.09 -9.95 4.33
N THR A 3 -2.31 -8.72 3.87
CA THR A 3 -3.29 -8.38 2.82
C THR A 3 -2.56 -7.74 1.65
N LEU A 4 -2.75 -8.27 0.44
CA LEU A 4 -2.31 -7.61 -0.78
C LEU A 4 -3.35 -6.55 -1.16
N LYS A 5 -2.95 -5.29 -1.15
CA LYS A 5 -3.76 -4.18 -1.65
C LYS A 5 -3.26 -3.79 -3.04
N ILE A 6 -4.18 -3.61 -3.98
CA ILE A 6 -3.88 -3.17 -5.34
C ILE A 6 -4.50 -1.80 -5.54
N ASP A 7 -3.65 -0.81 -5.83
CA ASP A 7 -4.06 0.55 -6.14
C ASP A 7 -4.69 0.62 -7.54
N GLY A 8 -5.74 1.42 -7.71
CA GLY A 8 -6.36 1.66 -9.02
C GLY A 8 -5.39 2.17 -10.10
N ARG A 9 -4.34 2.91 -9.70
CA ARG A 9 -3.28 3.36 -10.61
C ARG A 9 -2.44 2.21 -11.18
N THR A 10 -2.40 1.04 -10.53
CA THR A 10 -1.69 -0.15 -11.02
C THR A 10 -2.19 -0.53 -12.41
N PHE A 11 -3.49 -0.42 -12.69
CA PHE A 11 -4.06 -0.80 -13.98
C PHE A 11 -3.62 0.08 -15.15
N THR A 12 -3.21 1.31 -14.89
CA THR A 12 -2.69 2.24 -15.91
C THR A 12 -1.17 2.26 -15.99
N HIS A 13 -0.48 1.52 -15.11
CA HIS A 13 0.97 1.50 -15.07
C HIS A 13 1.55 0.85 -16.35
N PRO A 14 2.57 1.46 -17.00
CA PRO A 14 3.11 0.98 -18.27
C PRO A 14 3.51 -0.50 -18.25
N LYS A 15 4.15 -0.98 -17.18
CA LYS A 15 4.54 -2.39 -17.02
C LYS A 15 3.34 -3.34 -17.02
N ILE A 16 2.24 -2.95 -16.36
CA ILE A 16 0.99 -3.72 -16.31
C ILE A 16 0.32 -3.77 -17.68
N VAL A 17 0.25 -2.63 -18.36
CA VAL A 17 -0.31 -2.54 -19.72
C VAL A 17 0.50 -3.40 -20.69
N MET A 18 1.83 -3.35 -20.64
CA MET A 18 2.72 -4.19 -21.46
C MET A 18 2.56 -5.69 -21.17
N ALA A 19 2.43 -6.08 -19.91
CA ALA A 19 2.26 -7.47 -19.51
C ALA A 19 0.95 -8.07 -20.05
N GLY A 20 -0.10 -7.26 -20.11
CA GLY A 20 -1.45 -7.70 -20.45
C GLY A 20 -2.10 -8.52 -19.33
N ASN A 21 -3.40 -8.75 -19.44
CA ASN A 21 -4.22 -9.29 -18.35
C ASN A 21 -3.73 -10.64 -17.81
N THR A 22 -3.28 -11.54 -18.66
CA THR A 22 -2.89 -12.90 -18.24
C THR A 22 -1.58 -12.94 -17.46
N ALA A 23 -0.59 -12.14 -17.86
CA ALA A 23 0.67 -12.04 -17.13
C ALA A 23 0.53 -11.18 -15.87
N THR A 24 -0.31 -10.14 -15.89
CA THR A 24 -0.69 -9.39 -14.69
C THR A 24 -1.40 -10.28 -13.67
N GLY A 25 -2.32 -11.15 -14.10
CA GLY A 25 -2.97 -12.11 -13.23
C GLY A 25 -1.98 -13.08 -12.56
N LEU A 26 -0.98 -13.56 -13.28
CA LEU A 26 0.10 -14.35 -12.70
C LEU A 26 0.89 -13.54 -11.66
N TRP A 27 1.31 -12.33 -12.01
CA TRP A 27 2.04 -11.44 -11.10
C TRP A 27 1.28 -11.18 -9.79
N VAL A 28 -0.03 -10.89 -9.86
CA VAL A 28 -0.89 -10.69 -8.66
C VAL A 28 -0.91 -11.95 -7.78
N ARG A 29 -1.03 -13.14 -8.37
CA ARG A 29 -1.02 -14.41 -7.60
C ARG A 29 0.31 -14.64 -6.89
N LEU A 30 1.43 -14.37 -7.57
CA LEU A 30 2.76 -14.51 -7.00
C LEU A 30 3.00 -13.46 -5.91
N ALA A 31 2.56 -12.22 -6.11
CA ALA A 31 2.62 -11.16 -5.10
C ALA A 31 1.80 -11.52 -3.84
N ALA A 32 0.60 -12.05 -4.02
CA ALA A 32 -0.23 -12.52 -2.89
C ALA A 32 0.45 -13.65 -2.11
N TRP A 33 1.11 -14.58 -2.81
CA TRP A 33 1.90 -15.63 -2.17
C TRP A 33 3.10 -15.05 -1.41
N ALA A 34 3.86 -14.14 -2.02
CA ALA A 34 5.02 -13.50 -1.39
C ALA A 34 4.63 -12.74 -0.12
N VAL A 35 3.56 -11.94 -0.16
CA VAL A 35 3.03 -11.23 1.02
C VAL A 35 2.69 -12.20 2.15
N ARG A 36 2.15 -13.37 1.83
CA ARG A 36 1.74 -14.35 2.84
C ARG A 36 2.91 -15.07 3.49
N TYR A 37 3.91 -15.48 2.72
CA TYR A 37 4.93 -16.41 3.17
C TYR A 37 6.32 -15.79 3.34
N HIS A 38 6.60 -14.70 2.64
CA HIS A 38 7.88 -13.97 2.65
C HIS A 38 7.65 -12.45 2.65
N PRO A 39 6.99 -11.90 3.68
CA PRO A 39 6.70 -10.47 3.73
C PRO A 39 8.01 -9.68 3.72
N GLY A 40 8.17 -8.85 2.69
CA GLY A 40 9.34 -7.99 2.49
C GLY A 40 10.42 -8.52 1.55
N GLU A 41 10.40 -9.80 1.18
CA GLU A 41 11.47 -10.36 0.32
C GLU A 41 11.09 -10.43 -1.16
N TRP A 42 9.85 -10.40 -1.53
CA TRP A 42 9.30 -10.39 -2.90
C TRP A 42 9.92 -11.40 -3.88
N SER A 43 10.63 -12.40 -3.35
CA SER A 43 11.27 -13.46 -4.12
C SER A 43 10.40 -14.70 -4.12
N VAL A 44 10.14 -15.23 -5.32
CA VAL A 44 9.27 -16.38 -5.53
C VAL A 44 10.06 -17.51 -6.19
N PRO A 45 10.06 -18.74 -5.64
CA PRO A 45 10.74 -19.87 -6.23
C PRO A 45 10.26 -20.19 -7.65
N SER A 46 11.16 -20.61 -8.53
CA SER A 46 10.87 -20.91 -9.94
C SER A 46 9.88 -22.04 -10.13
N ASP A 47 9.88 -23.03 -9.24
CA ASP A 47 8.91 -24.14 -9.27
C ASP A 47 7.49 -23.65 -9.00
N LEU A 48 7.32 -22.71 -8.07
CA LEU A 48 6.04 -22.09 -7.79
C LEU A 48 5.53 -21.26 -8.98
N VAL A 49 6.43 -20.52 -9.65
CA VAL A 49 6.07 -19.77 -10.88
C VAL A 49 5.59 -20.73 -11.97
N ARG A 50 6.27 -21.88 -12.14
CA ARG A 50 5.85 -22.94 -13.09
C ARG A 50 4.52 -23.58 -12.71
N GLN A 51 4.23 -23.70 -11.41
CA GLN A 51 2.98 -24.26 -10.92
C GLN A 51 1.77 -23.35 -11.20
N TYR A 52 1.94 -22.03 -11.07
CA TYR A 52 0.84 -21.07 -11.19
C TYR A 52 0.71 -20.40 -12.55
N GLY A 53 1.74 -20.45 -13.39
CA GLY A 53 1.79 -19.77 -14.65
C GLY A 53 2.28 -20.62 -15.82
N THR A 54 1.88 -20.24 -17.01
CA THR A 54 2.43 -20.81 -18.27
C THR A 54 3.74 -20.11 -18.64
N THR A 55 4.55 -20.76 -19.46
CA THR A 55 5.79 -20.16 -20.00
C THR A 55 5.54 -18.83 -20.71
N ALA A 56 4.41 -18.71 -21.42
CA ALA A 56 4.05 -17.48 -22.13
C ALA A 56 3.74 -16.32 -21.15
N GLN A 57 3.00 -16.60 -20.08
CA GLN A 57 2.70 -15.61 -19.04
C GLN A 57 3.98 -15.16 -18.32
N THR A 58 4.82 -16.12 -17.92
CA THR A 58 6.11 -15.83 -17.25
C THR A 58 7.02 -14.98 -18.13
N ARG A 59 7.15 -15.34 -19.43
CA ARG A 59 7.96 -14.55 -20.38
C ARG A 59 7.45 -13.12 -20.52
N ARG A 60 6.13 -12.92 -20.64
CA ARG A 60 5.53 -11.59 -20.71
C ARG A 60 5.70 -10.79 -19.42
N MET A 61 5.55 -11.43 -18.27
CA MET A 61 5.77 -10.82 -16.96
C MET A 61 7.19 -10.26 -16.82
N VAL A 62 8.20 -11.07 -17.20
CA VAL A 62 9.61 -10.66 -17.17
C VAL A 62 9.89 -9.58 -18.24
N ALA A 63 9.41 -9.75 -19.47
CA ALA A 63 9.61 -8.76 -20.55
C ALA A 63 8.99 -7.39 -20.22
N ALA A 64 7.92 -7.36 -19.46
CA ALA A 64 7.28 -6.12 -19.01
C ALA A 64 7.97 -5.50 -17.77
N GLY A 65 8.99 -6.16 -17.19
CA GLY A 65 9.68 -5.69 -16.00
C GLY A 65 8.90 -5.85 -14.70
N LEU A 66 7.87 -6.71 -14.68
CA LEU A 66 7.12 -7.03 -13.44
C LEU A 66 7.86 -8.05 -12.57
N ALA A 67 8.87 -8.72 -13.10
CA ALA A 67 9.76 -9.58 -12.35
C ALA A 67 11.12 -9.69 -13.04
N THR A 68 12.16 -9.95 -12.27
CA THR A 68 13.51 -10.30 -12.74
C THR A 68 13.87 -11.71 -12.29
N ILE A 69 14.66 -12.41 -13.11
CA ILE A 69 15.15 -13.77 -12.77
C ILE A 69 16.48 -13.61 -12.02
N THR A 70 16.58 -14.22 -10.84
CA THR A 70 17.78 -14.22 -10.03
C THR A 70 18.05 -15.66 -9.56
N GLY A 71 18.97 -16.34 -10.21
CA GLY A 71 19.22 -17.76 -9.97
C GLY A 71 17.97 -18.61 -10.19
N ASP A 72 17.54 -19.34 -9.18
CA ASP A 72 16.32 -20.18 -9.21
C ASP A 72 15.09 -19.48 -8.60
N THR A 73 15.08 -18.15 -8.59
CA THR A 73 13.97 -17.36 -8.08
C THR A 73 13.55 -16.27 -9.06
N TYR A 74 12.31 -15.80 -8.92
CA TYR A 74 11.79 -14.61 -9.57
C TYR A 74 11.61 -13.52 -8.51
N ARG A 75 12.35 -12.43 -8.62
CA ARG A 75 12.14 -11.24 -7.80
C ARG A 75 11.08 -10.38 -8.46
N LEU A 76 9.96 -10.19 -7.77
CA LEU A 76 8.89 -9.31 -8.22
C LEU A 76 9.30 -7.84 -8.08
N ASP A 77 8.76 -6.99 -8.95
CA ASP A 77 9.05 -5.56 -8.99
C ASP A 77 8.58 -4.85 -7.71
N ASP A 78 9.53 -4.32 -6.95
CA ASP A 78 9.29 -3.68 -5.66
C ASP A 78 8.47 -2.39 -5.77
N GLU A 79 8.63 -1.63 -6.83
CA GLU A 79 7.93 -0.36 -7.05
C GLU A 79 6.41 -0.54 -7.06
N LEU A 80 5.92 -1.57 -7.77
CA LEU A 80 4.49 -1.88 -7.84
C LEU A 80 3.96 -2.55 -6.57
N LEU A 81 4.82 -3.22 -5.84
CA LEU A 81 4.47 -3.92 -4.61
C LEU A 81 4.51 -3.01 -3.38
N ASP A 82 5.23 -1.90 -3.41
CA ASP A 82 5.16 -0.89 -2.37
C ASP A 82 3.77 -0.27 -2.28
N TRP A 83 3.01 -0.22 -3.37
CA TRP A 83 1.59 0.17 -3.36
C TRP A 83 0.69 -0.87 -2.69
N ALA A 84 1.13 -2.13 -2.63
CA ALA A 84 0.43 -3.24 -1.97
C ALA A 84 0.89 -3.45 -0.51
N ARG A 85 1.95 -2.81 -0.08
CA ARG A 85 2.56 -2.93 1.26
C ARG A 85 1.81 -2.22 2.37
N ASP A 86 0.74 -1.56 2.05
CA ASP A 86 0.17 -0.56 2.91
C ASP A 86 -0.57 -1.06 4.16
N ASP A 87 -0.16 -2.21 4.71
CA ASP A 87 -0.38 -2.55 6.11
C ASP A 87 0.70 -1.97 7.05
N ASN A 88 1.78 -1.42 6.50
CA ASN A 88 2.74 -0.64 7.25
C ASN A 88 2.35 0.84 7.14
N ARG A 89 1.26 1.23 7.81
CA ARG A 89 1.02 2.63 8.14
C ARG A 89 2.31 3.15 8.73
N ALA A 90 3.07 3.92 7.95
CA ALA A 90 4.17 4.70 8.51
C ALA A 90 3.57 5.44 9.70
N THR A 91 3.98 5.04 10.90
CA THR A 91 3.45 5.67 12.11
C THR A 91 3.84 7.12 12.01
N ILE A 92 2.88 8.03 11.93
CA ILE A 92 3.14 9.47 11.89
C ILE A 92 4.15 9.78 12.99
N PRO A 93 5.34 10.33 12.65
CA PRO A 93 6.41 10.54 13.60
C PRO A 93 5.91 11.32 14.83
N ALA A 94 6.39 10.95 16.03
CA ALA A 94 5.95 11.60 17.28
C ALA A 94 6.16 13.11 17.23
N ALA A 95 7.25 13.59 16.61
CA ALA A 95 7.52 15.01 16.44
C ALA A 95 6.47 15.70 15.55
N GLN A 96 6.05 15.06 14.46
CA GLN A 96 4.99 15.56 13.58
C GLN A 96 3.64 15.59 14.31
N ARG A 97 3.29 14.50 14.99
CA ARG A 97 2.07 14.43 15.80
C ARG A 97 2.00 15.57 16.82
N ARG A 98 3.10 15.83 17.53
CA ARG A 98 3.17 16.93 18.50
C ARG A 98 2.93 18.29 17.84
N ARG A 99 3.63 18.58 16.72
CA ARG A 99 3.43 19.86 16.01
C ARG A 99 1.97 20.08 15.61
N ILE A 100 1.29 19.03 15.14
CA ILE A 100 -0.11 19.13 14.72
C ILE A 100 -1.02 19.35 15.93
N TYR A 101 -0.81 18.63 17.02
CA TYR A 101 -1.57 18.85 18.24
C TYR A 101 -1.38 20.28 18.79
N ASP A 102 -0.14 20.78 18.81
CA ASP A 102 0.18 22.14 19.27
C ASP A 102 -0.46 23.20 18.35
N ARG A 103 -0.38 23.01 17.03
CA ARG A 103 -1.04 23.89 16.04
C ARG A 103 -2.56 23.96 16.26
N ASP A 104 -3.19 22.85 16.58
CA ASP A 104 -4.64 22.70 16.71
C ASP A 104 -5.11 22.97 18.16
N GLY A 105 -4.22 23.48 19.03
CA GLY A 105 -4.54 23.86 20.40
C GLY A 105 -4.77 22.67 21.34
N ASN A 106 -4.24 21.48 21.02
CA ASN A 106 -4.40 20.24 21.78
C ASN A 106 -5.88 19.89 22.06
N ALA A 107 -6.76 20.20 21.11
CA ALA A 107 -8.20 19.95 21.20
C ALA A 107 -8.76 19.41 19.89
N CYS A 108 -9.87 18.69 19.96
CA CYS A 108 -10.59 18.22 18.78
C CYS A 108 -11.16 19.41 18.00
N LEU A 109 -10.78 19.59 16.74
CA LEU A 109 -11.26 20.68 15.89
C LEU A 109 -12.77 20.60 15.57
N ASN A 110 -13.42 19.47 15.86
CA ASN A 110 -14.84 19.32 15.61
C ASN A 110 -15.72 19.56 16.85
N CYS A 111 -15.32 19.08 18.03
CA CYS A 111 -16.16 19.19 19.24
C CYS A 111 -15.45 19.88 20.42
N GLY A 112 -14.18 20.26 20.28
CA GLY A 112 -13.43 20.99 21.28
C GLY A 112 -12.93 20.17 22.48
N THR A 113 -13.23 18.85 22.55
CA THR A 113 -12.70 18.03 23.67
C THR A 113 -11.19 17.91 23.58
N THR A 114 -10.55 17.82 24.74
CA THR A 114 -9.11 17.55 24.89
C THR A 114 -8.82 16.06 25.13
N ASP A 115 -9.86 15.23 25.26
CA ASP A 115 -9.72 13.83 25.57
C ASP A 115 -9.68 12.96 24.32
N ASP A 116 -8.95 11.83 24.41
CA ASP A 116 -8.84 10.77 23.38
C ASP A 116 -8.54 11.31 21.97
N LEU A 117 -7.55 12.21 21.87
CA LEU A 117 -7.15 12.86 20.65
C LEU A 117 -6.43 11.89 19.70
N THR A 118 -6.76 12.00 18.43
CA THR A 118 -6.16 11.25 17.30
C THR A 118 -5.81 12.21 16.16
N LEU A 119 -4.95 11.78 15.24
CA LEU A 119 -4.77 12.48 13.96
C LEU A 119 -5.72 11.91 12.93
N ASP A 120 -6.39 12.80 12.22
CA ASP A 120 -7.28 12.51 11.10
C ASP A 120 -6.71 13.12 9.81
N HIS A 121 -6.83 12.38 8.70
CA HIS A 121 -6.53 12.91 7.39
C HIS A 121 -7.71 13.71 6.84
N ILE A 122 -7.53 14.98 6.52
CA ILE A 122 -8.55 15.84 5.89
C ILE A 122 -9.00 15.20 4.57
N HIS A 123 -8.06 14.97 3.65
CA HIS A 123 -8.25 14.07 2.51
C HIS A 123 -7.91 12.65 2.98
N PRO A 124 -8.90 11.72 2.98
CA PRO A 124 -8.73 10.40 3.58
C PRO A 124 -7.51 9.64 3.05
N TRP A 125 -6.78 9.01 3.97
CA TRP A 125 -5.66 8.15 3.60
C TRP A 125 -6.07 7.01 2.63
N SER A 126 -7.27 6.44 2.78
CA SER A 126 -7.83 5.45 1.84
C SER A 126 -8.06 6.01 0.43
N LEU A 127 -8.05 7.31 0.26
CA LEU A 127 -8.14 8.04 -1.01
C LEU A 127 -6.82 8.74 -1.37
N TYR A 128 -5.68 8.22 -0.84
CA TYR A 128 -4.32 8.72 -1.09
C TYR A 128 -4.00 10.09 -0.49
N GLY A 129 -4.68 10.45 0.60
CA GLY A 129 -4.32 11.63 1.38
C GLY A 129 -2.92 11.49 1.97
N PRO A 130 -1.99 12.45 1.73
CA PRO A 130 -0.62 12.38 2.21
C PRO A 130 -0.53 12.59 3.73
N ASP A 131 0.55 12.07 4.34
CA ASP A 131 0.89 12.30 5.76
C ASP A 131 1.58 13.66 5.98
N THR A 132 1.14 14.73 5.31
CA THR A 132 1.68 16.07 5.48
C THR A 132 0.96 16.84 6.59
N ASP A 133 1.64 17.82 7.17
CA ASP A 133 1.06 18.63 8.25
C ASP A 133 -0.24 19.35 7.81
N GLU A 134 -0.34 19.74 6.53
CA GLU A 134 -1.50 20.41 5.95
C GLU A 134 -2.70 19.46 5.79
N ASN A 135 -2.45 18.18 5.54
CA ASN A 135 -3.50 17.18 5.36
C ASN A 135 -3.88 16.46 6.67
N LEU A 136 -3.17 16.72 7.76
CA LEU A 136 -3.45 16.13 9.07
C LEU A 136 -4.08 17.16 9.99
N ARG A 137 -5.02 16.71 10.82
CA ARG A 137 -5.69 17.53 11.85
C ARG A 137 -6.01 16.73 13.10
N THR A 138 -6.24 17.44 14.20
CA THR A 138 -6.59 16.86 15.49
C THR A 138 -8.10 16.63 15.58
N LEU A 139 -8.51 15.38 15.77
CA LEU A 139 -9.88 15.00 16.13
C LEU A 139 -9.86 14.06 17.34
N CYS A 140 -10.90 14.05 18.15
CA CYS A 140 -11.09 12.96 19.11
C CYS A 140 -11.50 11.67 18.37
N ARG A 141 -11.31 10.52 19.00
CA ARG A 141 -11.62 9.21 18.40
C ARG A 141 -13.06 9.11 17.91
N SER A 142 -14.01 9.65 18.66
CA SER A 142 -15.43 9.64 18.32
C SER A 142 -15.71 10.44 17.03
N CYS A 143 -15.20 11.67 16.94
CA CYS A 143 -15.36 12.51 15.75
C CYS A 143 -14.65 11.91 14.53
N ASN A 144 -13.45 11.37 14.72
CA ASN A 144 -12.69 10.70 13.66
C ASN A 144 -13.43 9.47 13.12
N SER A 145 -13.95 8.61 14.01
CA SER A 145 -14.75 7.44 13.62
C SER A 145 -16.04 7.82 12.90
N SER A 146 -16.72 8.90 13.33
CA SER A 146 -17.95 9.38 12.70
C SER A 146 -17.73 9.97 11.31
N LYS A 147 -16.55 10.59 11.07
CA LYS A 147 -16.16 11.08 9.75
C LYS A 147 -15.93 9.91 8.79
N GLY A 148 -15.21 8.86 9.24
CA GLY A 148 -14.80 7.74 8.38
C GLY A 148 -13.94 8.23 7.21
N ALA A 149 -14.19 7.70 6.00
CA ALA A 149 -13.49 8.06 4.77
C ALA A 149 -14.20 9.18 3.96
N LYS A 150 -15.03 10.00 4.59
CA LYS A 150 -15.66 11.16 3.93
C LYS A 150 -14.66 12.32 3.83
N VAL A 151 -14.70 13.04 2.70
CA VAL A 151 -13.98 14.30 2.49
C VAL A 151 -14.74 15.44 3.10
#